data_f20b8f2b54b4b1f1af9acf50b23f0cf9
#
_entry.id   f20b8f2b54b4b1f1af9acf50b23f0cf9
#
_cell.length_a   1.000
_cell.length_b   1.000
_cell.length_c   1.000
_cell.angle_alpha   90.00
_cell.angle_beta   90.00
_cell.angle_gamma   90.00
#
_symmetry.space_group_name_H-M   'P 1'
#
loop_
_entity.id
_entity.type
_entity.pdbx_description
1 polymer ?
#
loop_
_entity_poly.entity_id
_entity_poly.type
_entity_poly.pdbx_seq_one_letter_code
_entity_poly.pdbx_strand_id
1 'polypeptide(L)'
;MPTPLQIRPFEPADWPGLWALLEPVFRAGETFPHDPAISEAEAQLAWVEQSQAVMVAVDPAGPVVGTYYLRPNSLALGAHVANAGYVVAEDCRRQGIGSRLCQHSLQAARRLGFRAMQFNLVVSTNSAGIHCWRRNGFQVVGTLPEAFRHKQLGYVDALVMIQPLL
;
A
#
# COMPACT_ATOMS: atom_id res chain seq x y z
N MET A 1 21.71 16.08 -14.27
CA MET A 1 20.88 15.73 -13.09
C MET A 1 20.00 14.56 -13.48
N PRO A 2 19.94 13.50 -12.67
CA PRO A 2 18.99 12.45 -12.95
C PRO A 2 17.57 12.99 -12.84
N THR A 3 16.70 12.58 -13.75
CA THR A 3 15.27 12.94 -13.68
C THR A 3 14.70 12.34 -12.38
N PRO A 4 13.98 13.13 -11.57
CA PRO A 4 13.43 12.63 -10.32
C PRO A 4 12.34 11.59 -10.56
N LEU A 5 12.19 10.64 -9.61
CA LEU A 5 11.09 9.71 -9.56
C LEU A 5 9.76 10.45 -9.68
N GLN A 6 8.90 10.01 -10.59
CA GLN A 6 7.58 10.58 -10.81
C GLN A 6 6.50 9.69 -10.19
N ILE A 7 5.65 10.27 -9.35
CA ILE A 7 4.43 9.62 -8.86
C ILE A 7 3.25 10.22 -9.63
N ARG A 8 2.51 9.38 -10.35
CA ARG A 8 1.40 9.80 -11.20
C ARG A 8 0.25 8.80 -11.17
N PRO A 9 -0.95 9.18 -11.64
CA PRO A 9 -2.07 8.25 -11.77
C PRO A 9 -1.72 7.05 -12.64
N PHE A 10 -2.23 5.89 -12.24
CA PHE A 10 -2.16 4.66 -13.02
C PHE A 10 -2.89 4.83 -14.35
N GLU A 11 -2.30 4.28 -15.41
CA GLU A 11 -2.90 4.14 -16.73
C GLU A 11 -2.96 2.66 -17.12
N PRO A 12 -3.92 2.22 -17.95
CA PRO A 12 -4.03 0.80 -18.32
C PRO A 12 -2.75 0.18 -18.89
N ALA A 13 -1.93 0.99 -19.58
CA ALA A 13 -0.64 0.55 -20.12
C ALA A 13 0.39 0.22 -19.02
N ASP A 14 0.19 0.69 -17.80
CA ASP A 14 1.08 0.41 -16.66
C ASP A 14 0.87 -0.99 -16.09
N TRP A 15 -0.24 -1.66 -16.40
CA TRP A 15 -0.60 -2.90 -15.72
C TRP A 15 0.47 -3.99 -15.80
N PRO A 16 1.10 -4.29 -16.94
CA PRO A 16 2.14 -5.31 -16.97
C PRO A 16 3.30 -5.03 -16.00
N GLY A 17 3.75 -3.78 -15.93
CA GLY A 17 4.79 -3.36 -14.98
C GLY A 17 4.31 -3.38 -13.54
N LEU A 18 3.07 -2.99 -13.30
CA LEU A 18 2.45 -3.03 -11.96
C LEU A 18 2.28 -4.46 -11.49
N TRP A 19 1.81 -5.37 -12.34
CA TRP A 19 1.68 -6.78 -11.98
C TRP A 19 3.04 -7.41 -11.67
N ALA A 20 4.07 -7.12 -12.46
CA ALA A 20 5.42 -7.58 -12.19
C ALA A 20 5.95 -7.11 -10.82
N LEU A 21 5.48 -5.95 -10.34
CA LEU A 21 5.79 -5.42 -9.01
C LEU A 21 4.99 -6.12 -7.90
N LEU A 22 3.69 -6.36 -8.12
CA LEU A 22 2.77 -6.91 -7.12
C LEU A 22 2.93 -8.43 -6.92
N GLU A 23 3.12 -9.17 -8.00
CA GLU A 23 3.11 -10.63 -7.97
C GLU A 23 4.09 -11.22 -6.94
N PRO A 24 5.38 -10.83 -6.92
CA PRO A 24 6.32 -11.39 -5.94
C PRO A 24 5.89 -11.13 -4.49
N VAL A 25 5.29 -9.98 -4.23
CA VAL A 25 4.84 -9.58 -2.88
C VAL A 25 3.66 -10.45 -2.44
N PHE A 26 2.68 -10.69 -3.31
CA PHE A 26 1.55 -11.56 -3.00
C PHE A 26 1.98 -13.02 -2.85
N ARG A 27 2.87 -13.51 -3.72
CA ARG A 27 3.41 -14.88 -3.64
C ARG A 27 4.19 -15.12 -2.34
N ALA A 28 4.85 -14.09 -1.82
CA ALA A 28 5.63 -14.20 -0.58
C ALA A 28 4.76 -14.48 0.65
N GLY A 29 3.52 -13.97 0.70
CA GLY A 29 2.59 -14.23 1.81
C GLY A 29 3.08 -13.69 3.16
N GLU A 30 3.71 -12.52 3.16
CA GLU A 30 4.34 -11.95 4.36
C GLU A 30 3.75 -10.61 4.79
N THR A 31 3.12 -9.86 3.87
CA THR A 31 2.69 -8.48 4.14
C THR A 31 1.26 -8.15 3.71
N PHE A 32 0.66 -8.93 2.80
CA PHE A 32 -0.71 -8.72 2.33
C PHE A 32 -1.56 -9.97 2.56
N PRO A 33 -2.85 -9.80 2.93
CA PRO A 33 -3.73 -10.92 3.25
C PRO A 33 -4.30 -11.63 2.01
N HIS A 34 -3.84 -11.30 0.82
CA HIS A 34 -4.27 -11.96 -0.41
C HIS A 34 -3.77 -13.40 -0.46
N ASP A 35 -4.55 -14.26 -1.09
CA ASP A 35 -4.10 -15.62 -1.36
C ASP A 35 -2.79 -15.57 -2.15
N PRO A 36 -1.71 -16.24 -1.70
CA PRO A 36 -0.47 -16.28 -2.46
C PRO A 36 -0.62 -16.86 -3.87
N ALA A 37 -1.68 -17.64 -4.12
CA ALA A 37 -2.01 -18.20 -5.43
C ALA A 37 -2.94 -17.27 -6.27
N ILE A 38 -3.20 -16.05 -5.82
CA ILE A 38 -4.07 -15.09 -6.51
C ILE A 38 -3.71 -14.99 -7.99
N SER A 39 -4.72 -15.01 -8.87
CA SER A 39 -4.51 -14.83 -10.30
C SER A 39 -4.23 -13.36 -10.64
N GLU A 40 -3.64 -13.13 -11.80
CA GLU A 40 -3.42 -11.77 -12.32
C GLU A 40 -4.73 -10.97 -12.40
N ALA A 41 -5.79 -11.59 -12.91
CA ALA A 41 -7.10 -10.95 -13.03
C ALA A 41 -7.70 -10.56 -11.68
N GLU A 42 -7.60 -11.46 -10.68
CA GLU A 42 -8.05 -11.19 -9.31
C GLU A 42 -7.23 -10.07 -8.67
N ALA A 43 -5.92 -10.05 -8.91
CA ALA A 43 -5.04 -8.99 -8.41
C ALA A 43 -5.37 -7.63 -9.02
N GLN A 44 -5.65 -7.59 -10.33
CA GLN A 44 -6.07 -6.36 -11.01
C GLN A 44 -7.39 -5.84 -10.47
N LEU A 45 -8.36 -6.73 -10.26
CA LEU A 45 -9.64 -6.39 -9.65
C LEU A 45 -9.43 -5.77 -8.26
N ALA A 46 -8.66 -6.45 -7.40
CA ALA A 46 -8.45 -6.03 -6.01
C ALA A 46 -7.64 -4.74 -5.89
N TRP A 47 -6.58 -4.58 -6.68
CA TRP A 47 -5.69 -3.41 -6.58
C TRP A 47 -6.20 -2.20 -7.35
N VAL A 48 -6.69 -2.41 -8.57
CA VAL A 48 -7.05 -1.31 -9.47
C VAL A 48 -8.55 -1.04 -9.49
N GLU A 49 -9.36 -2.04 -9.83
CA GLU A 49 -10.77 -1.81 -10.14
C GLU A 49 -11.61 -1.48 -8.89
N GLN A 50 -11.26 -2.06 -7.74
CA GLN A 50 -11.95 -1.81 -6.47
C GLN A 50 -11.43 -0.55 -5.76
N SER A 51 -10.44 0.14 -6.32
CA SER A 51 -9.85 1.32 -5.71
C SER A 51 -10.42 2.60 -6.30
N GLN A 52 -10.50 3.65 -5.47
CA GLN A 52 -10.93 4.98 -5.90
C GLN A 52 -9.81 5.69 -6.67
N ALA A 53 -8.56 5.48 -6.25
CA ALA A 53 -7.38 6.01 -6.92
C ALA A 53 -6.24 5.02 -6.82
N VAL A 54 -5.46 4.91 -7.89
CA VAL A 54 -4.23 4.12 -7.95
C VAL A 54 -3.14 4.99 -8.52
N MET A 55 -2.00 5.04 -7.84
CA MET A 55 -0.81 5.75 -8.29
C MET A 55 0.34 4.81 -8.54
N VAL A 56 1.17 5.16 -9.50
CA VAL A 56 2.43 4.47 -9.79
C VAL A 56 3.59 5.42 -9.63
N ALA A 57 4.69 4.91 -9.08
CA ALA A 57 5.97 5.58 -9.05
C ALA A 57 6.81 5.03 -10.19
N VAL A 58 7.25 5.90 -11.09
CA VAL A 58 7.96 5.53 -12.30
C VAL A 58 9.39 6.06 -12.24
N ASP A 59 10.34 5.16 -12.42
CA ASP A 59 11.75 5.52 -12.57
C ASP A 59 11.95 6.30 -13.86
N PRO A 60 12.87 7.28 -13.91
CA PRO A 60 13.22 7.98 -15.16
C PRO A 60 13.62 7.06 -16.30
N ALA A 61 14.19 5.88 -15.99
CA ALA A 61 14.50 4.84 -16.98
C ALA A 61 13.28 4.07 -17.49
N GLY A 62 12.09 4.32 -16.90
CA GLY A 62 10.81 3.83 -17.40
C GLY A 62 10.08 2.78 -16.58
N PRO A 63 10.73 1.93 -15.74
CA PRO A 63 10.01 0.90 -15.00
C PRO A 63 9.15 1.46 -13.86
N VAL A 64 8.04 0.78 -13.56
CA VAL A 64 7.24 1.01 -12.36
C VAL A 64 8.01 0.44 -11.17
N VAL A 65 8.35 1.28 -10.20
CA VAL A 65 9.14 0.91 -9.03
C VAL A 65 8.36 1.00 -7.72
N GLY A 66 7.15 1.51 -7.76
CA GLY A 66 6.28 1.59 -6.60
C GLY A 66 4.85 1.87 -6.98
N THR A 67 3.95 1.66 -6.03
CA THR A 67 2.52 1.89 -6.22
C THR A 67 1.82 2.05 -4.89
N TYR A 68 0.69 2.74 -4.90
CA TYR A 68 -0.30 2.67 -3.84
C TYR A 68 -1.71 2.79 -4.40
N TYR A 69 -2.68 2.30 -3.65
CA TYR A 69 -4.09 2.55 -3.89
C TYR A 69 -4.72 3.33 -2.73
N LEU A 70 -5.81 4.03 -3.02
CA LEU A 70 -6.70 4.63 -2.05
C LEU A 70 -8.12 4.16 -2.29
N ARG A 71 -8.81 3.82 -1.20
CA ARG A 71 -10.24 3.49 -1.21
C ARG A 71 -10.86 3.85 0.13
N PRO A 72 -12.19 4.02 0.21
CA PRO A 72 -12.87 4.09 1.51
C PRO A 72 -12.63 2.80 2.30
N ASN A 73 -12.29 2.96 3.58
CA ASN A 73 -12.08 1.82 4.48
C ASN A 73 -13.38 1.08 4.79
N SER A 74 -14.49 1.80 4.76
CA SER A 74 -15.82 1.30 5.01
C SER A 74 -16.81 2.02 4.11
N LEU A 75 -18.01 1.49 3.96
CA LEU A 75 -19.05 2.08 3.13
C LEU A 75 -19.92 3.07 3.92
N ALA A 76 -20.70 3.86 3.19
CA ALA A 76 -21.72 4.76 3.74
C ALA A 76 -21.17 5.68 4.83
N LEU A 77 -21.62 5.55 6.05
CA LEU A 77 -21.27 6.46 7.14
C LEU A 77 -19.81 6.33 7.61
N GLY A 78 -19.09 5.30 7.18
CA GLY A 78 -17.67 5.13 7.43
C GLY A 78 -16.76 5.52 6.24
N ALA A 79 -17.34 5.98 5.14
CA ALA A 79 -16.61 6.21 3.88
C ALA A 79 -15.65 7.42 3.90
N HIS A 80 -15.67 8.23 4.95
CA HIS A 80 -14.77 9.36 5.14
C HIS A 80 -13.37 8.95 5.65
N VAL A 81 -13.18 7.68 5.99
CA VAL A 81 -11.87 7.12 6.37
C VAL A 81 -11.30 6.38 5.17
N ALA A 82 -10.09 6.74 4.76
CA ALA A 82 -9.38 6.05 3.68
C ALA A 82 -8.66 4.81 4.17
N ASN A 83 -8.51 3.84 3.28
CA ASN A 83 -7.56 2.76 3.39
C ASN A 83 -6.58 2.84 2.21
N ALA A 84 -5.36 2.38 2.41
CA ALA A 84 -4.32 2.36 1.38
C ALA A 84 -3.45 1.11 1.51
N GLY A 85 -2.87 0.69 0.39
CA GLY A 85 -1.84 -0.32 0.34
C GLY A 85 -0.68 0.16 -0.51
N TYR A 86 0.55 -0.25 -0.18
CA TYR A 86 1.77 0.25 -0.82
C TYR A 86 2.70 -0.90 -1.15
N VAL A 87 3.33 -0.84 -2.31
CA VAL A 87 4.40 -1.76 -2.70
C VAL A 87 5.54 -0.96 -3.32
N VAL A 88 6.77 -1.28 -2.93
CA VAL A 88 8.01 -0.75 -3.52
C VAL A 88 8.82 -1.92 -4.05
N ALA A 89 9.42 -1.76 -5.22
CA ALA A 89 10.29 -2.76 -5.82
C ALA A 89 11.44 -3.10 -4.86
N GLU A 90 11.77 -4.38 -4.75
CA GLU A 90 12.75 -4.87 -3.78
C GLU A 90 14.13 -4.24 -3.98
N ASP A 91 14.57 -4.14 -5.22
CA ASP A 91 15.85 -3.51 -5.61
C ASP A 91 15.87 -1.99 -5.43
N CYS A 92 14.71 -1.38 -5.20
CA CYS A 92 14.57 0.06 -4.95
C CYS A 92 14.29 0.40 -3.49
N ARG A 93 14.33 -0.58 -2.59
CA ARG A 93 14.13 -0.34 -1.15
C ARG A 93 15.28 0.48 -0.57
N ARG A 94 15.02 1.15 0.57
CA ARG A 94 15.95 2.04 1.29
C ARG A 94 16.35 3.31 0.50
N GLN A 95 15.60 3.66 -0.54
CA GLN A 95 15.79 4.90 -1.31
C GLN A 95 14.74 5.98 -0.97
N GLY A 96 13.95 5.76 0.07
CA GLY A 96 12.92 6.70 0.50
C GLY A 96 11.64 6.68 -0.35
N ILE A 97 11.49 5.75 -1.28
CA ILE A 97 10.32 5.67 -2.17
C ILE A 97 9.05 5.40 -1.38
N GLY A 98 9.08 4.48 -0.42
CA GLY A 98 7.92 4.17 0.44
C GLY A 98 7.42 5.39 1.20
N SER A 99 8.32 6.18 1.76
CA SER A 99 7.97 7.42 2.46
C SER A 99 7.39 8.47 1.52
N ARG A 100 7.95 8.60 0.31
CA ARG A 100 7.41 9.52 -0.72
C ARG A 100 6.01 9.10 -1.17
N LEU A 101 5.77 7.81 -1.38
CA LEU A 101 4.45 7.27 -1.69
C LEU A 101 3.46 7.55 -0.57
N CYS A 102 3.87 7.32 0.68
CA CYS A 102 3.04 7.60 1.84
C CYS A 102 2.65 9.08 1.92
N GLN A 103 3.62 9.99 1.83
CA GLN A 103 3.37 11.42 1.85
C GLN A 103 2.45 11.86 0.71
N HIS A 104 2.68 11.35 -0.49
CA HIS A 104 1.84 11.63 -1.65
C HIS A 104 0.40 11.13 -1.42
N SER A 105 0.23 9.93 -0.85
CA SER A 105 -1.08 9.35 -0.56
C SER A 105 -1.86 10.16 0.48
N LEU A 106 -1.19 10.69 1.49
CA LEU A 106 -1.82 11.54 2.51
C LEU A 106 -2.35 12.84 1.89
N GLN A 107 -1.57 13.45 1.00
CA GLN A 107 -2.01 14.64 0.27
C GLN A 107 -3.17 14.33 -0.68
N ALA A 108 -3.08 13.22 -1.40
CA ALA A 108 -4.15 12.78 -2.32
C ALA A 108 -5.44 12.48 -1.55
N ALA A 109 -5.34 11.80 -0.40
CA ALA A 109 -6.50 11.50 0.44
C ALA A 109 -7.17 12.78 0.96
N ARG A 110 -6.40 13.79 1.35
CA ARG A 110 -6.94 15.10 1.73
C ARG A 110 -7.69 15.77 0.59
N ARG A 111 -7.11 15.76 -0.62
CA ARG A 111 -7.76 16.32 -1.83
C ARG A 111 -9.05 15.61 -2.18
N LEU A 112 -9.14 14.31 -1.90
CA LEU A 112 -10.35 13.51 -2.13
C LEU A 112 -11.39 13.67 -1.01
N GLY A 113 -11.10 14.45 0.03
CA GLY A 113 -12.03 14.74 1.12
C GLY A 113 -12.02 13.75 2.27
N PHE A 114 -11.09 12.81 2.32
CA PHE A 114 -10.96 11.90 3.44
C PHE A 114 -10.52 12.64 4.71
N ARG A 115 -11.04 12.23 5.85
CA ARG A 115 -10.78 12.85 7.16
C ARG A 115 -9.73 12.10 7.99
N ALA A 116 -9.45 10.86 7.63
CA ALA A 116 -8.44 10.01 8.25
C ALA A 116 -8.01 8.93 7.28
N MET A 117 -6.85 8.33 7.55
CA MET A 117 -6.38 7.13 6.85
C MET A 117 -6.12 6.04 7.88
N GLN A 118 -6.64 4.84 7.62
CA GLN A 118 -6.53 3.69 8.51
C GLN A 118 -5.99 2.48 7.76
N PHE A 119 -5.02 1.81 8.37
CA PHE A 119 -4.55 0.50 7.94
C PHE A 119 -5.12 -0.56 8.87
N ASN A 120 -5.78 -1.57 8.29
CA ASN A 120 -6.54 -2.56 9.06
C ASN A 120 -5.69 -3.76 9.50
N LEU A 121 -4.63 -4.04 8.76
CA LEU A 121 -3.88 -5.28 8.92
C LEU A 121 -2.40 -5.06 8.59
N VAL A 122 -1.72 -4.31 9.44
CA VAL A 122 -0.26 -4.15 9.33
C VAL A 122 0.38 -5.34 10.02
N VAL A 123 0.98 -6.23 9.26
CA VAL A 123 1.58 -7.45 9.78
C VAL A 123 2.71 -7.10 10.74
N SER A 124 2.69 -7.64 11.96
CA SER A 124 3.62 -7.27 13.04
C SER A 124 5.08 -7.50 12.69
N THR A 125 5.36 -8.44 11.80
CA THR A 125 6.72 -8.74 11.31
C THR A 125 7.23 -7.79 10.22
N ASN A 126 6.35 -6.93 9.69
CA ASN A 126 6.71 -5.94 8.69
C ASN A 126 7.34 -4.69 9.34
N SER A 127 8.54 -4.86 9.87
CA SER A 127 9.25 -3.81 10.62
C SER A 127 9.51 -2.57 9.76
N ALA A 128 9.89 -2.75 8.50
CA ALA A 128 10.16 -1.66 7.58
C ALA A 128 8.91 -0.82 7.31
N GLY A 129 7.75 -1.48 7.09
CA GLY A 129 6.47 -0.80 6.90
C GLY A 129 6.05 -0.03 8.14
N ILE A 130 6.08 -0.66 9.30
CA ILE A 130 5.70 -0.04 10.58
C ILE A 130 6.57 1.19 10.85
N HIS A 131 7.87 1.09 10.64
CA HIS A 131 8.79 2.22 10.81
C HIS A 131 8.46 3.37 9.85
N CYS A 132 8.21 3.06 8.59
CA CYS A 132 7.82 4.04 7.57
C CYS A 132 6.51 4.76 7.96
N TRP A 133 5.48 4.01 8.37
CA TRP A 133 4.20 4.57 8.76
C TRP A 133 4.30 5.47 9.98
N ARG A 134 5.02 5.03 11.02
CA ARG A 134 5.26 5.85 12.22
C ARG A 134 6.00 7.14 11.91
N ARG A 135 7.02 7.09 11.09
CA ARG A 135 7.76 8.30 10.66
C ARG A 135 6.88 9.28 9.90
N ASN A 136 5.85 8.80 9.23
CA ASN A 136 4.90 9.64 8.49
C ASN A 136 3.64 9.99 9.29
N GLY A 137 3.64 9.75 10.60
CA GLY A 137 2.61 10.25 11.52
C GLY A 137 1.52 9.25 11.90
N PHE A 138 1.58 8.00 11.43
CA PHE A 138 0.63 6.98 11.83
C PHE A 138 0.90 6.49 13.26
N GLN A 139 -0.18 6.21 13.98
CA GLN A 139 -0.15 5.65 15.32
C GLN A 139 -0.80 4.27 15.35
N VAL A 140 -0.22 3.36 16.13
CA VAL A 140 -0.84 2.06 16.41
C VAL A 140 -1.95 2.29 17.43
N VAL A 141 -3.17 1.91 17.08
CA VAL A 141 -4.35 2.05 17.94
C VAL A 141 -4.88 0.72 18.44
N GLY A 142 -4.37 -0.38 17.93
CA GLY A 142 -4.74 -1.71 18.39
C GLY A 142 -3.87 -2.80 17.80
N THR A 143 -3.86 -3.95 18.47
CA THR A 143 -3.21 -5.17 18.03
C THR A 143 -4.27 -6.26 17.91
N LEU A 144 -4.31 -6.92 16.78
CA LEU A 144 -5.18 -8.07 16.50
C LEU A 144 -4.35 -9.35 16.69
N PRO A 145 -4.57 -10.11 17.77
CA PRO A 145 -3.79 -11.32 18.01
C PRO A 145 -3.97 -12.33 16.89
N GLU A 146 -2.87 -12.89 16.40
CA GLU A 146 -2.83 -13.98 15.40
C GLU A 146 -3.70 -13.72 14.15
N ALA A 147 -3.87 -12.47 13.76
CA ALA A 147 -4.79 -12.08 12.69
C ALA A 147 -4.24 -12.29 11.28
N PHE A 148 -2.97 -12.66 11.14
CA PHE A 148 -2.34 -12.89 9.85
C PHE A 148 -1.61 -14.24 9.84
N ARG A 149 -1.89 -15.06 8.84
CA ARG A 149 -1.19 -16.33 8.63
C ARG A 149 0.03 -16.10 7.73
N HIS A 150 1.16 -15.80 8.36
CA HIS A 150 2.41 -15.61 7.66
C HIS A 150 2.86 -16.94 7.03
N LYS A 151 3.29 -16.88 5.77
CA LYS A 151 3.62 -18.09 5.00
C LYS A 151 4.72 -18.94 5.64
N GLN A 152 5.69 -18.30 6.31
CA GLN A 152 6.82 -19.00 6.92
C GLN A 152 6.71 -19.13 8.43
N LEU A 153 6.12 -18.14 9.12
CA LEU A 153 6.13 -18.06 10.59
C LEU A 153 4.83 -18.56 11.24
N GLY A 154 3.81 -18.88 10.43
CA GLY A 154 2.50 -19.22 10.96
C GLY A 154 1.69 -18.00 11.39
N TYR A 155 0.85 -18.15 12.41
CA TYR A 155 -0.02 -17.05 12.85
C TYR A 155 0.78 -15.99 13.61
N VAL A 156 0.68 -14.77 13.14
CA VAL A 156 1.33 -13.59 13.75
C VAL A 156 0.30 -12.49 13.97
N ASP A 157 0.62 -11.55 14.86
CA ASP A 157 -0.25 -10.42 15.14
C ASP A 157 -0.29 -9.44 13.97
N ALA A 158 -1.39 -8.70 13.88
CA ALA A 158 -1.53 -7.57 12.97
C ALA A 158 -1.87 -6.31 13.77
N LEU A 159 -1.38 -5.16 13.30
CA LEU A 159 -1.62 -3.88 13.92
C LEU A 159 -2.67 -3.10 13.14
N VAL A 160 -3.50 -2.35 13.86
CA VAL A 160 -4.35 -1.32 13.28
C VAL A 160 -3.65 0.02 13.51
N MET A 161 -3.42 0.75 12.42
CA MET A 161 -2.76 2.05 12.47
C MET A 161 -3.66 3.12 11.84
N ILE A 162 -3.61 4.33 12.37
CA ILE A 162 -4.45 5.43 11.89
C ILE A 162 -3.70 6.75 11.92
N GLN A 163 -4.08 7.65 11.01
CA GLN A 163 -3.65 9.04 11.01
C GLN A 163 -4.82 9.95 10.65
N PRO A 164 -5.18 10.93 11.49
CA PRO A 164 -6.08 12.02 11.12
C PRO A 164 -5.49 12.85 9.99
N LEU A 165 -6.34 13.34 9.07
CA LEU A 165 -5.93 14.14 7.91
C LEU A 165 -6.33 15.62 8.02
N LEU A 166 -6.99 15.99 9.11
CA LEU A 166 -7.44 17.37 9.38
C LEU A 166 -6.44 18.12 10.25
#